data_c8c23838c0cf4537d0764b9afabaf067
#
_entry.id   c8c23838c0cf4537d0764b9afabaf067
#
_cell.length_a   1.000
_cell.length_b   1.000
_cell.length_c   1.000
_cell.angle_alpha   90.00
_cell.angle_beta   90.00
_cell.angle_gamma   90.00
#
_symmetry.space_group_name_H-M   'P 1'
#
loop_
_entity.id
_entity.type
_entity.pdbx_description
1 polymer ?
#
loop_
_entity_poly.entity_id
_entity_poly.type
_entity_poly.pdbx_seq_one_letter_code
_entity_poly.pdbx_strand_id
1 'polypeptide(L)'
;IDTRVSDPMNAESDSPGANDNGSGMAGVIEAARVLSQYRFPGSIAFVGLSGEEQGLNGGSILAQHAIDAGWNIDAVLNNDMIGNITGVNGVINNTTARVFSEGTRYVETESEARQRRSQGGEVDSASRNIARYVDELADRYIPNLDVMMIYRLDRFGRGGHHRPFNEVGFPAVRIMETNENYNQQHQDIRIEDGIAYGDTIEPVTYTHLTLPTI
;
A
#
# COMPACT_ATOMS: atom_id res chain seq x y z
N ILE A 1 3.38 10.05 9.71
CA ILE A 1 4.30 8.97 9.29
C ILE A 1 4.84 8.38 10.57
N ASP A 2 4.67 7.11 10.77
CA ASP A 2 5.36 6.35 11.78
C ASP A 2 6.38 5.45 11.10
N THR A 3 7.56 5.46 11.62
CA THR A 3 8.68 4.69 11.14
C THR A 3 9.28 3.92 12.30
N ARG A 4 10.08 2.92 12.02
CA ARG A 4 10.78 2.17 13.05
C ARG A 4 12.22 1.87 12.62
N VAL A 5 13.07 1.70 13.60
CA VAL A 5 14.41 1.14 13.42
C VAL A 5 14.39 -0.38 13.54
N SER A 6 15.53 -1.02 13.30
CA SER A 6 15.67 -2.50 13.37
C SER A 6 15.31 -3.05 14.76
N ASP A 7 15.68 -2.35 15.83
CA ASP A 7 15.26 -2.68 17.20
C ASP A 7 14.00 -1.88 17.56
N PRO A 8 12.80 -2.48 17.63
CA PRO A 8 11.56 -1.76 17.95
C PRO A 8 11.53 -1.12 19.34
N MET A 9 12.46 -1.47 20.21
CA MET A 9 12.60 -0.84 21.54
C MET A 9 13.51 0.39 21.55
N ASN A 10 14.23 0.64 20.44
CA ASN A 10 15.09 1.81 20.31
C ASN A 10 14.27 3.02 19.86
N ALA A 11 14.05 3.96 20.75
CA ALA A 11 13.32 5.20 20.51
C ALA A 11 14.25 6.43 20.37
N GLU A 12 15.56 6.23 20.29
CA GLU A 12 16.56 7.31 20.29
C GLU A 12 17.23 7.49 18.93
N SER A 13 17.34 6.43 18.13
CA SER A 13 17.99 6.48 16.82
C SER A 13 17.07 7.09 15.76
N ASP A 14 17.69 7.78 14.79
CA ASP A 14 16.97 8.40 13.68
C ASP A 14 16.47 7.35 12.70
N SER A 15 15.17 7.41 12.41
CA SER A 15 14.48 6.62 11.37
C SER A 15 13.63 7.56 10.51
N PRO A 16 14.20 8.13 9.43
CA PRO A 16 13.50 9.17 8.65
C PRO A 16 12.23 8.67 7.96
N GLY A 17 12.18 7.40 7.54
CA GLY A 17 11.02 6.82 6.86
C GLY A 17 10.69 7.50 5.53
N ALA A 18 11.71 7.84 4.74
CA ALA A 18 11.52 8.58 3.50
C ALA A 18 10.72 7.76 2.47
N ASN A 19 10.98 6.47 2.38
CA ASN A 19 10.20 5.54 1.57
C ASN A 19 9.09 4.88 2.38
N ASP A 20 9.39 4.39 3.58
CA ASP A 20 8.47 3.71 4.48
C ASP A 20 8.01 4.65 5.64
N ASN A 21 6.92 5.40 5.51
CA ASN A 21 6.05 5.51 4.36
C ASN A 21 5.90 6.98 3.89
N GLY A 22 7.01 7.74 3.84
CA GLY A 22 7.04 9.11 3.33
C GLY A 22 6.62 9.16 1.86
N SER A 23 7.03 8.16 1.06
CA SER A 23 6.66 8.06 -0.35
C SER A 23 5.16 7.89 -0.56
N GLY A 24 4.50 7.03 0.20
CA GLY A 24 3.05 6.84 0.13
C GLY A 24 2.28 8.08 0.55
N MET A 25 2.75 8.79 1.59
CA MET A 25 2.17 10.05 2.02
C MET A 25 2.30 11.13 0.95
N ALA A 26 3.46 11.25 0.29
CA ALA A 26 3.65 12.19 -0.82
C ALA A 26 2.68 11.89 -1.96
N GLY A 27 2.50 10.62 -2.32
CA GLY A 27 1.53 10.20 -3.32
C GLY A 27 0.08 10.57 -2.97
N VAL A 28 -0.33 10.40 -1.72
CA VAL A 28 -1.67 10.78 -1.25
C VAL A 28 -1.87 12.30 -1.30
N ILE A 29 -0.88 13.08 -0.86
CA ILE A 29 -0.94 14.56 -0.91
C ILE A 29 -1.02 15.05 -2.36
N GLU A 30 -0.22 14.48 -3.26
CA GLU A 30 -0.26 14.87 -4.67
C GLU A 30 -1.58 14.47 -5.33
N ALA A 31 -2.10 13.28 -5.05
CA ALA A 31 -3.43 12.88 -5.49
C ALA A 31 -4.52 13.86 -5.00
N ALA A 32 -4.46 14.28 -3.73
CA ALA A 32 -5.37 15.28 -3.19
C ALA A 32 -5.27 16.62 -3.93
N ARG A 33 -4.03 17.08 -4.18
CA ARG A 33 -3.77 18.32 -4.91
C ARG A 33 -4.39 18.30 -6.32
N VAL A 34 -4.21 17.20 -7.04
CA VAL A 34 -4.73 17.05 -8.42
C VAL A 34 -6.24 16.88 -8.41
N LEU A 35 -6.75 15.93 -7.63
CA LEU A 35 -8.16 15.54 -7.66
C LEU A 35 -9.09 16.61 -7.05
N SER A 36 -8.60 17.47 -6.16
CA SER A 36 -9.39 18.57 -5.60
C SER A 36 -9.86 19.59 -6.65
N GLN A 37 -9.28 19.58 -7.84
CA GLN A 37 -9.67 20.46 -8.96
C GLN A 37 -10.90 19.93 -9.71
N TYR A 38 -11.36 18.73 -9.43
CA TYR A 38 -12.46 18.08 -10.13
C TYR A 38 -13.64 17.82 -9.18
N ARG A 39 -14.80 17.55 -9.76
CA ARG A 39 -16.00 17.13 -9.02
C ARG A 39 -16.33 15.70 -9.38
N PHE A 40 -16.53 14.89 -8.36
CA PHE A 40 -16.87 13.48 -8.47
C PHE A 40 -18.27 13.22 -7.91
N PRO A 41 -18.99 12.21 -8.39
CA PRO A 41 -20.30 11.83 -7.84
C PRO A 41 -20.20 11.23 -6.44
N GLY A 42 -19.07 10.63 -6.11
CA GLY A 42 -18.76 10.07 -4.78
C GLY A 42 -17.76 10.93 -4.02
N SER A 43 -17.66 10.74 -2.73
CA SER A 43 -16.64 11.36 -1.88
C SER A 43 -15.31 10.64 -2.00
N ILE A 44 -14.22 11.40 -1.98
CA ILE A 44 -12.86 10.86 -1.90
C ILE A 44 -12.24 11.37 -0.60
N ALA A 45 -11.78 10.47 0.25
CA ALA A 45 -11.07 10.79 1.47
C ALA A 45 -9.57 10.54 1.27
N PHE A 46 -8.75 11.57 1.49
CA PHE A 46 -7.29 11.47 1.51
C PHE A 46 -6.84 11.41 2.96
N VAL A 47 -6.21 10.30 3.36
CA VAL A 47 -5.99 10.01 4.77
C VAL A 47 -4.54 9.64 5.02
N GLY A 48 -3.92 10.30 6.00
CA GLY A 48 -2.66 9.87 6.61
C GLY A 48 -2.97 9.15 7.92
N LEU A 49 -2.55 7.90 8.03
CA LEU A 49 -2.76 7.06 9.21
C LEU A 49 -1.46 6.87 9.98
N SER A 50 -1.54 6.74 11.29
CA SER A 50 -0.40 6.49 12.18
C SER A 50 -0.50 5.11 12.83
N GLY A 51 0.62 4.65 13.42
CA GLY A 51 0.67 3.39 14.13
C GLY A 51 0.58 2.17 13.21
N GLU A 52 1.13 2.25 12.00
CA GLU A 52 1.25 1.11 11.10
C GLU A 52 2.16 0.06 11.72
N GLU A 53 3.37 0.45 12.05
CA GLU A 53 4.42 -0.40 12.59
C GLU A 53 4.10 -0.95 14.01
N GLN A 54 3.21 -0.27 14.71
CA GLN A 54 2.75 -0.66 16.04
C GLN A 54 1.46 -1.53 16.01
N GLY A 55 1.10 -2.05 14.85
CA GLY A 55 -0.02 -2.98 14.70
C GLY A 55 -1.21 -2.43 13.94
N LEU A 56 -1.00 -1.59 12.93
CA LEU A 56 -2.03 -1.05 12.03
C LEU A 56 -3.10 -0.19 12.77
N ASN A 57 -2.70 0.49 13.85
CA ASN A 57 -3.62 1.14 14.79
C ASN A 57 -4.53 2.16 14.08
N GLY A 58 -3.95 3.07 13.27
CA GLY A 58 -4.73 4.10 12.57
C GLY A 58 -5.73 3.50 11.59
N GLY A 59 -5.33 2.45 10.86
CA GLY A 59 -6.23 1.72 9.95
C GLY A 59 -7.36 1.04 10.69
N SER A 60 -7.07 0.37 11.80
CA SER A 60 -8.08 -0.32 12.62
C SER A 60 -9.10 0.65 13.21
N ILE A 61 -8.65 1.79 13.74
CA ILE A 61 -9.52 2.83 14.29
C ILE A 61 -10.42 3.42 13.20
N LEU A 62 -9.86 3.74 12.03
CA LEU A 62 -10.64 4.34 10.94
C LEU A 62 -11.62 3.32 10.33
N ALA A 63 -11.22 2.08 10.14
CA ALA A 63 -12.10 1.03 9.62
C ALA A 63 -13.28 0.77 10.57
N GLN A 64 -13.03 0.72 11.88
CA GLN A 64 -14.10 0.59 12.86
C GLN A 64 -15.01 1.83 12.89
N HIS A 65 -14.42 3.03 12.85
CA HIS A 65 -15.22 4.26 12.76
C HIS A 65 -16.11 4.28 11.52
N ALA A 66 -15.62 3.82 10.38
CA ALA A 66 -16.40 3.74 9.15
C ALA A 66 -17.62 2.80 9.29
N ILE A 67 -17.45 1.64 9.97
CA ILE A 67 -18.56 0.75 10.30
C ILE A 67 -19.57 1.45 11.21
N ASP A 68 -19.11 2.04 12.31
CA ASP A 68 -19.97 2.68 13.31
C ASP A 68 -20.75 3.87 12.72
N ALA A 69 -20.12 4.60 11.81
CA ALA A 69 -20.73 5.74 11.11
C ALA A 69 -21.58 5.33 9.89
N GLY A 70 -21.62 4.05 9.54
CA GLY A 70 -22.38 3.54 8.40
C GLY A 70 -21.86 4.02 7.05
N TRP A 71 -20.53 4.20 6.91
CA TRP A 71 -19.94 4.58 5.64
C TRP A 71 -20.05 3.45 4.62
N ASN A 72 -20.37 3.82 3.37
CA ASN A 72 -20.24 2.91 2.24
C ASN A 72 -18.90 3.19 1.55
N ILE A 73 -17.91 2.32 1.76
CA ILE A 73 -16.59 2.43 1.17
C ILE A 73 -16.52 1.49 -0.02
N ASP A 74 -16.42 2.06 -1.22
CA ASP A 74 -16.33 1.30 -2.47
C ASP A 74 -14.90 0.80 -2.74
N ALA A 75 -13.88 1.54 -2.28
CA ALA A 75 -12.49 1.16 -2.44
C ALA A 75 -11.57 1.84 -1.42
N VAL A 76 -10.56 1.12 -0.96
CA VAL A 76 -9.41 1.65 -0.22
C VAL A 76 -8.14 1.36 -1.02
N LEU A 77 -7.39 2.42 -1.38
CA LEU A 77 -6.10 2.33 -2.06
C LEU A 77 -5.01 2.71 -1.06
N ASN A 78 -4.28 1.74 -0.56
CA ASN A 78 -3.21 1.95 0.41
C ASN A 78 -1.86 2.00 -0.31
N ASN A 79 -1.26 3.19 -0.41
CA ASN A 79 0.09 3.37 -0.92
C ASN A 79 1.07 3.19 0.24
N ASP A 80 1.85 2.11 0.19
CA ASP A 80 2.76 1.82 1.27
C ASP A 80 4.03 1.19 0.74
N MET A 81 5.04 2.02 0.73
CA MET A 81 6.31 2.07 0.02
C MET A 81 6.16 2.06 -1.50
N ILE A 82 6.24 3.25 -2.09
CA ILE A 82 6.13 3.43 -3.55
C ILE A 82 7.28 4.25 -4.14
N GLY A 83 8.33 4.53 -3.37
CA GLY A 83 9.39 5.47 -3.74
C GLY A 83 10.71 4.82 -4.13
N ASN A 84 10.94 3.55 -3.83
CA ASN A 84 12.21 2.90 -4.14
C ASN A 84 12.14 2.08 -5.42
N ILE A 85 13.20 2.16 -6.23
CA ILE A 85 13.32 1.40 -7.47
C ILE A 85 14.43 0.34 -7.43
N THR A 86 15.31 0.40 -6.44
CA THR A 86 16.49 -0.45 -6.36
C THR A 86 16.39 -1.43 -5.19
N GLY A 87 16.29 -2.70 -5.48
CA GLY A 87 16.30 -3.75 -4.46
C GLY A 87 17.66 -3.93 -3.79
N VAL A 88 17.67 -4.60 -2.63
CA VAL A 88 18.89 -4.92 -1.88
C VAL A 88 19.94 -5.67 -2.70
N ASN A 89 19.53 -6.37 -3.74
CA ASN A 89 20.38 -7.10 -4.68
C ASN A 89 20.90 -6.24 -5.84
N GLY A 90 20.63 -4.93 -5.83
CA GLY A 90 21.00 -3.99 -6.88
C GLY A 90 20.13 -4.06 -8.14
N VAL A 91 19.09 -4.89 -8.16
CA VAL A 91 18.16 -4.95 -9.30
C VAL A 91 17.27 -3.70 -9.29
N ILE A 92 17.30 -2.99 -10.41
CA ILE A 92 16.48 -1.78 -10.62
C ILE A 92 15.19 -2.17 -11.36
N ASN A 93 14.05 -1.76 -10.83
CA ASN A 93 12.76 -1.84 -11.51
C ASN A 93 11.96 -0.58 -11.19
N ASN A 94 11.79 0.26 -12.19
CA ASN A 94 11.05 1.52 -12.10
C ASN A 94 9.81 1.54 -13.02
N THR A 95 9.44 0.38 -13.56
CA THR A 95 8.34 0.23 -14.51
C THR A 95 7.23 -0.71 -14.03
N THR A 96 7.38 -1.30 -12.84
CA THR A 96 6.39 -2.23 -12.31
C THR A 96 5.97 -1.80 -10.90
N ALA A 97 4.67 -1.87 -10.62
CA ALA A 97 4.11 -1.75 -9.28
C ALA A 97 3.41 -3.04 -8.88
N ARG A 98 3.55 -3.46 -7.63
CA ARG A 98 2.78 -4.59 -7.09
C ARG A 98 1.45 -4.11 -6.53
N VAL A 99 0.37 -4.82 -6.83
CA VAL A 99 -0.95 -4.58 -6.24
C VAL A 99 -1.41 -5.86 -5.53
N PHE A 100 -1.41 -5.81 -4.20
CA PHE A 100 -1.89 -6.90 -3.35
C PHE A 100 -3.39 -6.78 -3.15
N SER A 101 -4.10 -7.90 -3.26
CA SER A 101 -5.54 -7.94 -3.04
C SER A 101 -5.97 -9.31 -2.54
N GLU A 102 -6.87 -9.35 -1.56
CA GLU A 102 -7.45 -10.61 -1.10
C GLU A 102 -8.17 -11.31 -2.25
N GLY A 103 -7.99 -12.62 -2.37
CA GLY A 103 -8.75 -13.43 -3.33
C GLY A 103 -10.11 -13.83 -2.77
N THR A 104 -10.11 -14.25 -1.52
CA THR A 104 -11.31 -14.58 -0.74
C THR A 104 -11.52 -13.51 0.32
N ARG A 105 -12.76 -13.05 0.46
CA ARG A 105 -13.08 -12.02 1.48
C ARG A 105 -12.72 -12.51 2.88
N TYR A 106 -12.09 -11.64 3.66
CA TYR A 106 -11.73 -11.94 5.05
C TYR A 106 -12.96 -12.30 5.90
N VAL A 107 -14.07 -11.61 5.67
CA VAL A 107 -15.36 -11.82 6.35
C VAL A 107 -16.33 -12.74 5.59
N GLU A 108 -15.80 -13.70 4.84
CA GLU A 108 -16.62 -14.67 4.12
C GLU A 108 -17.45 -15.52 5.10
N THR A 109 -18.76 -15.60 4.85
CA THR A 109 -19.64 -16.48 5.60
C THR A 109 -19.45 -17.96 5.20
N GLU A 110 -19.87 -18.89 6.06
CA GLU A 110 -19.82 -20.33 5.72
C GLU A 110 -20.65 -20.66 4.46
N SER A 111 -21.75 -19.92 4.23
CA SER A 111 -22.59 -20.10 3.04
C SER A 111 -21.84 -19.67 1.77
N GLU A 112 -21.19 -18.50 1.81
CA GLU A 112 -20.36 -17.99 0.72
C GLU A 112 -19.18 -18.95 0.44
N ALA A 113 -18.52 -19.44 1.50
CA ALA A 113 -17.44 -20.40 1.37
C ALA A 113 -17.89 -21.73 0.70
N ARG A 114 -19.08 -22.25 1.07
CA ARG A 114 -19.66 -23.45 0.41
C ARG A 114 -19.99 -23.17 -1.06
N GLN A 115 -20.61 -22.02 -1.35
CA GLN A 115 -20.95 -21.65 -2.73
C GLN A 115 -19.70 -21.51 -3.59
N ARG A 116 -18.70 -20.83 -3.09
CA ARG A 116 -17.41 -20.64 -3.78
C ARG A 116 -16.74 -21.99 -4.10
N ARG A 117 -16.72 -22.95 -3.16
CA ARG A 117 -16.16 -24.29 -3.39
C ARG A 117 -16.87 -25.06 -4.49
N SER A 118 -18.16 -24.81 -4.72
CA SER A 118 -18.94 -25.51 -5.75
C SER A 118 -18.98 -24.80 -7.10
N GLN A 119 -18.77 -23.49 -7.12
CA GLN A 119 -18.91 -22.64 -8.32
C GLN A 119 -17.60 -21.96 -8.74
N GLY A 120 -16.57 -21.98 -7.90
CA GLY A 120 -15.36 -21.20 -8.07
C GLY A 120 -15.51 -19.76 -7.57
N GLY A 121 -14.69 -18.84 -8.08
CA GLY A 121 -14.74 -17.43 -7.69
C GLY A 121 -13.72 -17.02 -6.63
N GLU A 122 -12.68 -17.82 -6.41
CA GLU A 122 -11.58 -17.52 -5.47
C GLU A 122 -10.82 -16.24 -5.81
N VAL A 123 -10.97 -15.77 -7.04
CA VAL A 123 -10.31 -14.56 -7.54
C VAL A 123 -11.28 -13.42 -7.82
N ASP A 124 -12.52 -13.52 -7.37
CA ASP A 124 -13.59 -12.57 -7.69
C ASP A 124 -14.00 -11.68 -6.51
N SER A 125 -13.15 -11.54 -5.50
CA SER A 125 -13.39 -10.57 -4.43
C SER A 125 -13.47 -9.14 -4.99
N ALA A 126 -14.15 -8.25 -4.28
CA ALA A 126 -14.21 -6.85 -4.65
C ALA A 126 -12.81 -6.20 -4.66
N SER A 127 -11.94 -6.56 -3.73
CA SER A 127 -10.54 -6.11 -3.71
C SER A 127 -9.78 -6.57 -4.96
N ARG A 128 -10.03 -7.79 -5.42
CA ARG A 128 -9.45 -8.31 -6.66
C ARG A 128 -9.96 -7.56 -7.90
N ASN A 129 -11.22 -7.17 -7.90
CA ASN A 129 -11.77 -6.35 -8.99
C ASN A 129 -11.12 -4.96 -9.03
N ILE A 130 -10.85 -4.37 -7.87
CA ILE A 130 -10.09 -3.11 -7.80
C ILE A 130 -8.68 -3.31 -8.38
N ALA A 131 -7.97 -4.38 -8.03
CA ALA A 131 -6.64 -4.64 -8.56
C ALA A 131 -6.65 -4.76 -10.10
N ARG A 132 -7.61 -5.49 -10.67
CA ARG A 132 -7.79 -5.58 -12.14
C ARG A 132 -8.09 -4.23 -12.77
N TYR A 133 -8.89 -3.41 -12.11
CA TYR A 133 -9.21 -2.09 -12.62
C TYR A 133 -8.00 -1.15 -12.58
N VAL A 134 -7.17 -1.23 -11.54
CA VAL A 134 -5.90 -0.50 -11.46
C VAL A 134 -4.97 -0.91 -12.61
N ASP A 135 -4.87 -2.21 -12.90
CA ASP A 135 -4.10 -2.77 -14.00
C ASP A 135 -4.58 -2.23 -15.36
N GLU A 136 -5.89 -2.33 -15.63
CA GLU A 136 -6.50 -1.78 -16.85
C GLU A 136 -6.25 -0.28 -17.03
N LEU A 137 -6.32 0.49 -15.94
CA LEU A 137 -6.05 1.93 -16.00
C LEU A 137 -4.57 2.22 -16.25
N ALA A 138 -3.66 1.45 -15.65
CA ALA A 138 -2.24 1.57 -15.90
C ALA A 138 -1.93 1.33 -17.38
N ASP A 139 -2.38 0.22 -17.95
CA ASP A 139 -2.22 -0.12 -19.35
C ASP A 139 -2.74 0.98 -20.29
N ARG A 140 -3.87 1.58 -19.92
CA ARG A 140 -4.52 2.59 -20.76
C ARG A 140 -3.87 3.96 -20.70
N TYR A 141 -3.40 4.38 -19.52
CA TYR A 141 -3.03 5.78 -19.27
C TYR A 141 -1.57 5.96 -18.89
N ILE A 142 -0.87 4.92 -18.47
CA ILE A 142 0.52 4.98 -18.02
C ILE A 142 1.35 3.92 -18.74
N PRO A 143 1.68 4.14 -20.03
CA PRO A 143 2.26 3.09 -20.88
C PRO A 143 3.61 2.53 -20.43
N ASN A 144 4.25 3.17 -19.45
CA ASN A 144 5.53 2.73 -18.89
C ASN A 144 5.38 2.06 -17.50
N LEU A 145 4.15 1.81 -17.06
CA LEU A 145 3.87 1.17 -15.79
C LEU A 145 3.12 -0.14 -16.02
N ASP A 146 3.72 -1.24 -15.62
CA ASP A 146 3.10 -2.56 -15.56
C ASP A 146 2.61 -2.83 -14.13
N VAL A 147 1.44 -3.44 -13.99
CA VAL A 147 0.87 -3.78 -12.69
C VAL A 147 1.01 -5.28 -12.44
N MET A 148 1.87 -5.64 -11.52
CA MET A 148 1.98 -7.00 -11.04
C MET A 148 0.90 -7.27 -9.98
N MET A 149 -0.20 -7.88 -10.38
CA MET A 149 -1.25 -8.31 -9.46
C MET A 149 -0.79 -9.47 -8.59
N ILE A 150 -0.75 -9.27 -7.26
CA ILE A 150 -0.37 -10.29 -6.29
C ILE A 150 -1.63 -10.87 -5.65
N TYR A 151 -1.84 -12.18 -5.88
CA TYR A 151 -3.06 -12.90 -5.50
C TYR A 151 -3.06 -13.33 -4.03
N ARG A 152 -2.83 -12.39 -3.13
CA ARG A 152 -2.95 -12.54 -1.69
C ARG A 152 -3.06 -11.19 -1.00
N LEU A 153 -3.47 -11.21 0.26
CA LEU A 153 -3.72 -10.01 1.06
C LEU A 153 -2.47 -9.12 1.19
N ASP A 154 -1.30 -9.71 1.48
CA ASP A 154 -0.01 -9.00 1.59
C ASP A 154 1.16 -10.00 1.47
N ARG A 155 2.39 -9.52 1.68
CA ARG A 155 3.59 -10.32 1.86
C ARG A 155 3.46 -11.24 3.09
N PHE A 156 4.23 -12.33 3.12
CA PHE A 156 4.23 -13.23 4.28
C PHE A 156 4.75 -12.52 5.54
N GLY A 157 3.97 -12.61 6.63
CA GLY A 157 4.31 -11.99 7.91
C GLY A 157 4.34 -10.46 7.91
N ARG A 158 3.75 -9.84 6.89
CA ARG A 158 3.67 -8.38 6.72
C ARG A 158 2.22 -7.95 6.59
N GLY A 159 2.00 -6.63 6.65
CA GLY A 159 0.71 -6.01 6.51
C GLY A 159 0.82 -4.60 5.97
N GLY A 160 -0.26 -3.88 6.05
CA GLY A 160 -0.41 -2.47 5.75
C GLY A 160 -1.82 -2.04 6.10
N HIS A 161 -2.09 -0.74 6.09
CA HIS A 161 -3.37 -0.19 6.54
C HIS A 161 -4.61 -0.61 5.70
N HIS A 162 -4.43 -1.29 4.57
CA HIS A 162 -5.55 -1.91 3.83
C HIS A 162 -6.19 -3.10 4.58
N ARG A 163 -5.38 -3.85 5.35
CA ARG A 163 -5.86 -5.06 6.05
C ARG A 163 -7.02 -4.81 7.01
N PRO A 164 -6.97 -3.84 7.93
CA PRO A 164 -8.09 -3.55 8.82
C PRO A 164 -9.41 -3.29 8.08
N PHE A 165 -9.36 -2.69 6.89
CA PHE A 165 -10.56 -2.50 6.08
C PHE A 165 -11.07 -3.81 5.49
N ASN A 166 -10.19 -4.70 5.00
CA ASN A 166 -10.58 -6.04 4.56
C ASN A 166 -11.16 -6.85 5.73
N GLU A 167 -10.59 -6.73 6.93
CA GLU A 167 -11.01 -7.44 8.13
C GLU A 167 -12.43 -7.07 8.58
N VAL A 168 -12.90 -5.88 8.26
CA VAL A 168 -14.30 -5.46 8.50
C VAL A 168 -15.17 -5.50 7.24
N GLY A 169 -14.65 -5.99 6.12
CA GLY A 169 -15.39 -6.30 4.90
C GLY A 169 -15.39 -5.24 3.82
N PHE A 170 -14.63 -4.15 3.98
CA PHE A 170 -14.45 -3.17 2.91
C PHE A 170 -13.42 -3.63 1.87
N PRO A 171 -13.65 -3.34 0.57
CA PRO A 171 -12.69 -3.63 -0.47
C PRO A 171 -11.43 -2.77 -0.32
N ALA A 172 -10.27 -3.40 -0.20
CA ALA A 172 -9.03 -2.69 -0.03
C ALA A 172 -7.86 -3.40 -0.72
N VAL A 173 -6.94 -2.62 -1.27
CA VAL A 173 -5.71 -3.10 -1.91
C VAL A 173 -4.50 -2.33 -1.40
N ARG A 174 -3.34 -2.97 -1.44
CA ARG A 174 -2.05 -2.31 -1.22
C ARG A 174 -1.33 -2.14 -2.54
N ILE A 175 -0.86 -0.93 -2.80
CA ILE A 175 0.00 -0.59 -3.93
C ILE A 175 1.40 -0.38 -3.39
N MET A 176 2.39 -1.03 -4.00
CA MET A 176 3.75 -1.01 -3.49
C MET A 176 4.77 -1.17 -4.62
N GLU A 177 5.98 -0.71 -4.36
CA GLU A 177 7.14 -0.93 -5.23
C GLU A 177 7.45 -2.41 -5.46
N THR A 178 8.15 -2.72 -6.55
CA THR A 178 8.45 -4.12 -6.92
C THR A 178 9.56 -4.72 -6.07
N ASN A 179 10.65 -3.97 -5.90
CA ASN A 179 11.85 -4.43 -5.21
C ASN A 179 12.02 -3.68 -3.89
N GLU A 180 11.95 -4.40 -2.79
CA GLU A 180 12.20 -3.84 -1.47
C GLU A 180 13.69 -3.76 -1.17
N ASN A 181 14.09 -2.73 -0.44
CA ASN A 181 15.47 -2.58 0.04
C ASN A 181 15.52 -2.66 1.56
N TYR A 182 15.85 -3.83 2.08
CA TYR A 182 15.92 -4.10 3.51
C TYR A 182 17.11 -3.43 4.22
N ASN A 183 18.05 -2.83 3.49
CA ASN A 183 19.07 -1.97 4.07
C ASN A 183 18.53 -0.57 4.39
N GLN A 184 17.36 -0.24 3.88
CA GLN A 184 16.71 1.05 4.08
C GLN A 184 15.51 0.95 5.03
N GLN A 185 14.49 0.18 4.67
CA GLN A 185 13.28 0.08 5.48
C GLN A 185 13.56 -0.53 6.85
N HIS A 186 12.95 0.01 7.88
CA HIS A 186 13.09 -0.42 9.29
C HIS A 186 14.54 -0.40 9.80
N GLN A 187 15.33 0.56 9.34
CA GLN A 187 16.74 0.72 9.71
C GLN A 187 17.00 2.11 10.30
N ASP A 188 17.85 2.15 11.31
CA ASP A 188 18.49 3.38 11.77
C ASP A 188 19.61 3.80 10.79
N ILE A 189 19.89 5.09 10.75
CA ILE A 189 20.94 5.63 9.88
C ILE A 189 22.31 5.20 10.43
N ARG A 190 23.02 4.36 9.66
CA ARG A 190 24.37 3.92 10.00
C ARG A 190 25.13 3.41 8.78
N ILE A 191 26.44 3.30 8.92
CA ILE A 191 27.31 2.56 8.00
C ILE A 191 27.90 1.38 8.76
N GLU A 192 27.67 0.18 8.26
CA GLU A 192 28.18 -1.06 8.85
C GLU A 192 28.76 -1.93 7.73
N ASP A 193 30.00 -2.37 7.90
CA ASP A 193 30.75 -3.16 6.89
C ASP A 193 30.76 -2.54 5.47
N GLY A 194 30.76 -1.21 5.38
CA GLY A 194 30.73 -0.47 4.12
C GLY A 194 29.35 -0.38 3.46
N ILE A 195 28.32 -0.89 4.09
CA ILE A 195 26.91 -0.81 3.65
C ILE A 195 26.25 0.37 4.38
N ALA A 196 25.58 1.23 3.61
CA ALA A 196 24.75 2.30 4.18
C ALA A 196 23.35 1.76 4.50
N TYR A 197 22.92 1.98 5.73
CA TYR A 197 21.59 1.65 6.23
C TYR A 197 20.80 2.92 6.54
N GLY A 198 19.49 2.81 6.51
CA GLY A 198 18.56 3.89 6.87
C GLY A 198 17.69 4.32 5.68
N ASP A 199 16.46 4.66 5.99
CA ASP A 199 15.47 5.08 5.00
C ASP A 199 15.53 6.61 4.81
N THR A 200 16.56 7.05 4.08
CA THR A 200 16.83 8.46 3.79
C THR A 200 16.27 8.86 2.43
N ILE A 201 16.24 10.18 2.15
CA ILE A 201 15.64 10.69 0.92
C ILE A 201 16.51 10.45 -0.33
N GLU A 202 17.83 10.27 -0.19
CA GLU A 202 18.72 10.15 -1.33
C GLU A 202 18.46 8.95 -2.24
N PRO A 203 18.09 7.75 -1.71
CA PRO A 203 17.73 6.61 -2.55
C PRO A 203 16.29 6.65 -3.06
N VAL A 204 15.44 7.53 -2.55
CA VAL A 204 14.03 7.61 -2.97
C VAL A 204 13.96 8.22 -4.36
N THR A 205 13.87 7.34 -5.35
CA THR A 205 13.61 7.72 -6.73
C THR A 205 12.21 7.26 -7.06
N TYR A 206 11.29 8.19 -7.19
CA TYR A 206 9.90 7.86 -7.50
C TYR A 206 9.81 6.98 -8.74
N THR A 207 9.29 5.78 -8.59
CA THR A 207 8.71 5.03 -9.70
C THR A 207 7.75 5.96 -10.43
N HIS A 208 7.57 5.83 -11.74
CA HIS A 208 6.79 6.70 -12.61
C HIS A 208 5.29 6.88 -12.20
N LEU A 209 5.03 6.96 -10.91
CA LEU A 209 3.78 7.47 -10.35
C LEU A 209 3.70 9.01 -10.44
N THR A 210 4.59 9.64 -11.22
CA THR A 210 4.33 11.01 -11.66
C THR A 210 3.07 10.97 -12.50
N LEU A 211 1.96 11.38 -11.88
CA LEU A 211 0.75 11.69 -12.62
C LEU A 211 1.13 12.56 -13.82
N PRO A 212 0.64 12.26 -15.03
CA PRO A 212 0.95 13.06 -16.17
C PRO A 212 0.65 14.52 -15.84
N THR A 213 1.65 15.36 -16.00
CA THR A 213 1.47 16.81 -15.93
C THR A 213 0.57 17.17 -17.10
N ILE A 214 -0.70 17.44 -16.83
CA ILE A 214 -1.65 17.99 -17.80
C ILE A 214 -1.35 19.46 -17.98
#